data_f24b2400f06dca7850410e2135f4e05c
#
_entry.id   f24b2400f06dca7850410e2135f4e05c
#
_cell.length_a   1.000
_cell.length_b   1.000
_cell.length_c   1.000
_cell.angle_alpha   90.00
_cell.angle_beta   90.00
_cell.angle_gamma   90.00
#
_symmetry.space_group_name_H-M   'P 1'
#
loop_
_entity.id
_entity.type
_entity.pdbx_description
1 polymer ?
#
loop_
_entity_poly.entity_id
_entity_poly.type
_entity_poly.pdbx_seq_one_letter_code
_entity_poly.pdbx_strand_id
1 'polypeptide(L)'
;MVKPLVATPPGLRRRDGLALAAAGIAACALSPLHPAFAQSPQPAEVCTGEQALCRLLTPAGGDHSNTHAVLVEQAGRIRAEAYFRGQDKPSGRWIEQTVDFRPETPHDLRSITKSVVGLLAGIVHGRGQLGPLDTPVFDHFPEHADLATPERRQITVQHLLDMTPGWQWREWDLPYTDPANSETGMGLALNRDRHLLDLPLLHTPGSHWDYNGGATALLGEIVERASGQQLQALAQATLFGPLGFGEVTWRTGWRGKALAYSGLRSTPRQLAQLGRLMLAGGRWQGAALVPEAWVAATMTPGEAAADGLRYSRQWWHGRFTRGAGAGLSWVGGLGNGGQRLFTVPALDLVVVVTAGRYNQPNNGRASGDIFRAVLEQLRA
;
A
#
# COMPACT_ATOMS: atom_id res chain seq x y z
N MET A 1 -33.06 -48.10 -22.86
CA MET A 1 -32.74 -49.52 -22.59
C MET A 1 -31.75 -49.56 -21.44
N VAL A 2 -32.27 -50.01 -20.30
CA VAL A 2 -31.73 -50.99 -19.35
C VAL A 2 -30.57 -50.56 -18.45
N LYS A 3 -30.93 -50.24 -17.21
CA LYS A 3 -30.16 -50.55 -16.00
C LYS A 3 -30.05 -52.06 -15.79
N PRO A 4 -29.14 -52.63 -15.00
CA PRO A 4 -29.40 -52.91 -13.59
C PRO A 4 -28.20 -52.62 -12.68
N LEU A 5 -28.36 -52.24 -11.42
CA LEU A 5 -28.84 -52.80 -10.15
C LEU A 5 -27.93 -53.87 -9.50
N VAL A 6 -27.62 -53.62 -8.18
CA VAL A 6 -27.45 -54.60 -7.05
C VAL A 6 -26.02 -55.10 -6.84
N ALA A 7 -25.39 -55.06 -5.62
CA ALA A 7 -25.85 -55.48 -4.32
C ALA A 7 -24.88 -55.07 -3.20
N THR A 8 -25.43 -54.77 -2.02
CA THR A 8 -24.82 -54.97 -0.70
C THR A 8 -25.15 -56.40 -0.21
N PRO A 9 -24.36 -57.06 0.63
CA PRO A 9 -24.73 -57.37 2.01
C PRO A 9 -23.55 -57.67 2.94
N PRO A 10 -23.73 -58.31 4.16
CA PRO A 10 -24.40 -57.78 5.33
C PRO A 10 -23.49 -57.83 6.61
N GLY A 11 -24.02 -57.28 7.67
CA GLY A 11 -23.41 -57.20 8.99
C GLY A 11 -23.26 -58.46 9.80
N LEU A 12 -22.57 -58.32 10.93
CA LEU A 12 -22.64 -59.24 12.05
C LEU A 12 -22.63 -58.51 13.40
N ARG A 13 -23.44 -59.07 14.25
CA ARG A 13 -23.92 -58.60 15.55
C ARG A 13 -23.03 -59.02 16.71
N ARG A 14 -23.12 -58.24 17.82
CA ARG A 14 -23.26 -58.64 19.25
C ARG A 14 -22.06 -59.31 19.96
N ARG A 15 -21.80 -58.84 21.10
CA ARG A 15 -22.15 -58.98 22.52
C ARG A 15 -20.95 -59.25 23.38
N ASP A 16 -20.91 -58.72 24.50
CA ASP A 16 -21.00 -58.95 25.94
C ASP A 16 -19.73 -58.41 26.60
N GLY A 17 -19.67 -57.81 27.72
CA GLY A 17 -20.49 -57.68 28.88
C GLY A 17 -19.59 -57.47 30.11
N LEU A 18 -20.04 -56.63 31.02
CA LEU A 18 -19.75 -56.63 32.48
C LEU A 18 -18.33 -56.52 33.04
N ALA A 19 -18.07 -55.45 33.81
CA ALA A 19 -17.94 -55.61 35.28
C ALA A 19 -17.89 -54.21 35.96
N LEU A 20 -18.78 -54.04 36.93
CA LEU A 20 -18.76 -52.94 37.91
C LEU A 20 -17.60 -53.20 38.92
N ALA A 21 -16.95 -52.09 39.29
CA ALA A 21 -16.30 -51.96 40.57
C ALA A 21 -16.56 -50.57 41.16
N ALA A 22 -17.39 -50.50 42.17
CA ALA A 22 -17.65 -49.34 42.98
C ALA A 22 -16.51 -49.12 43.97
N ALA A 23 -15.99 -47.93 44.10
CA ALA A 23 -15.17 -47.50 45.19
C ALA A 23 -15.31 -46.01 45.46
N GLY A 24 -15.85 -45.69 46.61
CA GLY A 24 -15.49 -44.61 47.54
C GLY A 24 -15.63 -43.12 47.02
N ILE A 25 -16.76 -42.50 47.37
CA ILE A 25 -16.96 -41.04 47.30
C ILE A 25 -16.27 -40.43 48.55
N ALA A 26 -15.17 -39.72 48.34
CA ALA A 26 -14.69 -38.71 49.27
C ALA A 26 -15.13 -37.34 48.78
N ALA A 27 -16.10 -36.73 49.45
CA ALA A 27 -16.57 -35.37 49.15
C ALA A 27 -15.51 -34.36 49.63
N CYS A 28 -14.64 -33.91 48.70
CA CYS A 28 -13.90 -32.68 48.88
C CYS A 28 -14.77 -31.51 48.35
N ALA A 29 -15.15 -30.62 49.25
CA ALA A 29 -15.80 -29.38 48.92
C ALA A 29 -14.88 -28.53 48.00
N LEU A 30 -15.14 -28.53 46.71
CA LEU A 30 -14.55 -27.63 45.75
C LEU A 30 -15.27 -26.28 45.85
N SER A 31 -14.65 -25.31 46.52
CA SER A 31 -15.00 -23.91 46.35
C SER A 31 -14.89 -23.55 44.83
N PRO A 32 -15.85 -22.82 44.26
CA PRO A 32 -15.74 -22.39 42.86
C PRO A 32 -14.57 -21.40 42.76
N LEU A 33 -13.45 -21.85 42.24
CA LEU A 33 -12.43 -20.98 41.69
C LEU A 33 -13.07 -20.28 40.51
N HIS A 34 -13.57 -19.06 40.74
CA HIS A 34 -13.80 -18.14 39.65
C HIS A 34 -12.46 -17.99 38.91
N PRO A 35 -12.38 -18.30 37.61
CA PRO A 35 -11.24 -17.85 36.85
C PRO A 35 -11.25 -16.33 36.90
N ALA A 36 -10.34 -15.75 37.66
CA ALA A 36 -9.97 -14.38 37.47
C ALA A 36 -9.51 -14.33 36.02
N PHE A 37 -10.37 -13.88 35.12
CA PHE A 37 -9.95 -13.40 33.82
C PHE A 37 -8.93 -12.31 34.14
N ALA A 38 -7.66 -12.68 34.08
CA ALA A 38 -6.58 -11.72 34.03
C ALA A 38 -6.93 -10.83 32.85
N GLN A 39 -7.41 -9.62 33.13
CA GLN A 39 -7.50 -8.58 32.15
C GLN A 39 -6.09 -8.49 31.57
N SER A 40 -5.93 -8.96 30.34
CA SER A 40 -4.70 -8.71 29.57
C SER A 40 -4.44 -7.23 29.71
N PRO A 41 -3.23 -6.80 30.13
CA PRO A 41 -2.94 -5.39 30.25
C PRO A 41 -3.32 -4.77 28.92
N GLN A 42 -4.26 -3.82 28.93
CA GLN A 42 -4.52 -3.02 27.74
C GLN A 42 -3.18 -2.38 27.39
N PRO A 43 -2.65 -2.59 26.19
CA PRO A 43 -1.42 -1.92 25.80
C PRO A 43 -1.69 -0.44 25.97
N ALA A 44 -0.85 0.21 26.76
CA ALA A 44 -0.91 1.65 26.92
C ALA A 44 -0.86 2.25 25.52
N GLU A 45 -1.89 3.01 25.16
CA GLU A 45 -1.85 3.87 23.99
C GLU A 45 -0.64 4.76 24.17
N VAL A 46 0.43 4.44 23.43
CA VAL A 46 1.67 5.16 23.58
C VAL A 46 1.69 6.25 22.51
N CYS A 47 1.20 7.42 22.87
CA CYS A 47 1.53 8.63 22.11
C CYS A 47 2.71 9.31 22.79
N THR A 48 3.76 9.57 22.02
CA THR A 48 4.91 10.35 22.42
C THR A 48 4.98 11.65 21.63
N GLY A 49 5.40 12.74 22.26
CA GLY A 49 5.54 14.04 21.61
C GLY A 49 4.71 15.14 22.25
N GLU A 50 4.26 16.09 21.45
CA GLU A 50 3.50 17.26 21.92
C GLU A 50 2.12 16.88 22.44
N GLN A 51 1.84 17.32 23.67
CA GLN A 51 0.59 16.96 24.37
C GLN A 51 -0.68 17.31 23.56
N ALA A 52 -0.68 18.45 22.85
CA ALA A 52 -1.84 18.87 22.04
C ALA A 52 -2.09 17.91 20.89
N LEU A 53 -1.04 17.50 20.18
CA LEU A 53 -1.13 16.49 19.10
C LEU A 53 -1.49 15.13 19.68
N CYS A 54 -0.89 14.71 20.79
CA CYS A 54 -1.22 13.43 21.41
C CYS A 54 -2.70 13.34 21.80
N ARG A 55 -3.29 14.40 22.37
CA ARG A 55 -4.75 14.40 22.67
C ARG A 55 -5.60 14.21 21.42
N LEU A 56 -5.16 14.76 20.28
CA LEU A 56 -5.84 14.61 19.00
C LEU A 56 -5.68 13.22 18.41
N LEU A 57 -4.49 12.62 18.55
CA LEU A 57 -4.15 11.33 17.97
C LEU A 57 -4.65 10.13 18.80
N THR A 58 -5.13 10.33 20.02
CA THR A 58 -5.71 9.26 20.84
C THR A 58 -7.21 9.08 20.56
N PRO A 59 -7.83 7.91 20.84
CA PRO A 59 -9.24 7.62 20.56
C PRO A 59 -10.23 8.63 21.12
N ALA A 60 -9.89 9.33 22.20
CA ALA A 60 -10.69 10.41 22.73
C ALA A 60 -10.79 11.63 21.77
N GLY A 61 -9.91 11.75 20.80
CA GLY A 61 -9.82 12.86 19.86
C GLY A 61 -10.57 12.66 18.53
N GLY A 62 -11.14 11.49 18.26
CA GLY A 62 -11.85 11.23 17.00
C GLY A 62 -12.08 9.75 16.66
N ASP A 63 -12.64 9.49 15.47
CA ASP A 63 -12.81 8.14 14.96
C ASP A 63 -11.45 7.60 14.45
N HIS A 64 -10.78 6.84 15.28
CA HIS A 64 -9.55 6.12 14.95
C HIS A 64 -9.80 4.64 14.62
N SER A 65 -11.01 4.28 14.17
CA SER A 65 -11.39 2.89 13.96
C SER A 65 -10.37 2.13 13.12
N ASN A 66 -9.75 1.15 13.75
CA ASN A 66 -8.66 0.33 13.20
C ASN A 66 -7.51 1.13 12.57
N THR A 67 -7.18 2.30 13.15
CA THR A 67 -5.93 3.01 12.90
C THR A 67 -4.83 2.30 13.66
N HIS A 68 -3.68 2.06 13.03
CA HIS A 68 -2.57 1.31 13.58
C HIS A 68 -1.43 2.19 14.04
N ALA A 69 -1.14 3.24 13.27
CA ALA A 69 -0.18 4.26 13.68
C ALA A 69 -0.49 5.61 13.04
N VAL A 70 -0.13 6.66 13.74
CA VAL A 70 -0.07 8.03 13.23
C VAL A 70 1.27 8.64 13.60
N LEU A 71 1.96 9.26 12.64
CA LEU A 71 3.20 9.98 12.87
C LEU A 71 3.09 11.36 12.23
N VAL A 72 3.44 12.38 12.99
CA VAL A 72 3.51 13.78 12.57
C VAL A 72 4.96 14.26 12.69
N GLU A 73 5.57 14.60 11.56
CA GLU A 73 6.91 15.16 11.49
C GLU A 73 6.84 16.57 10.88
N GLN A 74 7.50 17.53 11.49
CA GLN A 74 7.60 18.89 10.97
C GLN A 74 9.01 19.42 11.12
N ALA A 75 9.52 20.08 10.08
CA ALA A 75 10.86 20.62 10.05
C ALA A 75 11.95 19.61 10.46
N GLY A 76 11.82 18.35 10.01
CA GLY A 76 12.76 17.28 10.29
C GLY A 76 12.69 16.70 11.70
N ARG A 77 11.64 17.03 12.48
CA ARG A 77 11.46 16.53 13.86
C ARG A 77 10.11 15.86 14.02
N ILE A 78 10.09 14.69 14.65
CA ILE A 78 8.83 14.03 15.05
C ILE A 78 8.19 14.89 16.14
N ARG A 79 7.03 15.48 15.83
CA ARG A 79 6.21 16.29 16.74
C ARG A 79 5.32 15.42 17.61
N ALA A 80 4.78 14.36 17.04
CA ALA A 80 4.04 13.32 17.76
C ALA A 80 4.00 12.03 16.97
N GLU A 81 3.95 10.90 17.66
CA GLU A 81 3.68 9.60 17.08
C GLU A 81 2.83 8.76 18.05
N ALA A 82 1.86 8.05 17.50
CA ALA A 82 0.94 7.20 18.25
C ALA A 82 0.82 5.83 17.58
N TYR A 83 0.78 4.78 18.38
CA TYR A 83 0.70 3.39 17.94
C TYR A 83 -0.38 2.67 18.70
N PHE A 84 -1.20 1.89 17.99
CA PHE A 84 -2.41 1.30 18.54
C PHE A 84 -2.42 -0.22 18.35
N ARG A 85 -3.26 -0.88 19.13
CA ARG A 85 -3.64 -2.26 18.89
C ARG A 85 -4.76 -2.29 17.87
N GLY A 86 -4.65 -3.13 16.83
CA GLY A 86 -5.66 -3.21 15.79
C GLY A 86 -5.66 -4.56 15.07
N GLN A 87 -6.67 -4.73 14.21
CA GLN A 87 -6.79 -5.90 13.35
C GLN A 87 -6.01 -5.68 12.06
N ASP A 88 -5.03 -6.51 11.77
CA ASP A 88 -4.24 -6.45 10.56
C ASP A 88 -4.44 -7.70 9.70
N LYS A 89 -4.51 -7.48 8.39
CA LYS A 89 -4.54 -8.54 7.38
C LYS A 89 -3.49 -8.24 6.30
N PRO A 90 -2.23 -8.60 6.55
CA PRO A 90 -1.18 -8.38 5.58
C PRO A 90 -1.50 -8.99 4.22
N SER A 91 -1.09 -8.32 3.15
CA SER A 91 -1.30 -8.79 1.78
C SER A 91 -0.82 -10.22 1.60
N GLY A 92 -1.68 -11.11 1.08
CA GLY A 92 -1.39 -12.54 0.92
C GLY A 92 -1.64 -13.39 2.15
N ARG A 93 -2.12 -12.82 3.25
CA ARG A 93 -2.62 -13.59 4.40
C ARG A 93 -4.13 -13.77 4.32
N TRP A 94 -4.60 -14.96 4.73
CA TRP A 94 -6.02 -15.30 4.73
C TRP A 94 -6.73 -14.91 6.03
N ILE A 95 -5.98 -14.86 7.13
CA ILE A 95 -6.49 -14.67 8.50
C ILE A 95 -6.07 -13.29 9.00
N GLU A 96 -7.02 -12.56 9.58
CA GLU A 96 -6.77 -11.35 10.34
C GLU A 96 -6.09 -11.69 11.67
N GLN A 97 -5.20 -10.83 12.11
CA GLN A 97 -4.47 -10.97 13.36
C GLN A 97 -4.59 -9.68 14.16
N THR A 98 -4.77 -9.81 15.47
CA THR A 98 -4.64 -8.67 16.38
C THR A 98 -3.16 -8.38 16.58
N VAL A 99 -2.73 -7.16 16.29
CA VAL A 99 -1.33 -6.73 16.40
C VAL A 99 -1.24 -5.52 17.33
N ASP A 100 -0.28 -5.55 18.24
CA ASP A 100 0.14 -4.38 19.01
C ASP A 100 1.19 -3.63 18.18
N PHE A 101 0.77 -2.57 17.48
CA PHE A 101 1.68 -1.81 16.63
C PHE A 101 2.64 -0.97 17.46
N ARG A 102 3.87 -0.85 16.99
CA ARG A 102 4.97 -0.12 17.62
C ARG A 102 5.81 0.60 16.54
N PRO A 103 6.71 1.51 16.91
CA PRO A 103 7.56 2.21 15.93
C PRO A 103 8.30 1.29 14.96
N GLU A 104 8.67 0.09 15.41
CA GLU A 104 9.44 -0.90 14.65
C GLU A 104 8.55 -1.89 13.88
N THR A 105 7.23 -1.84 14.05
CA THR A 105 6.31 -2.79 13.40
C THR A 105 6.11 -2.41 11.92
N PRO A 106 6.59 -3.22 10.94
CA PRO A 106 6.35 -2.95 9.54
C PRO A 106 4.88 -3.13 9.18
N HIS A 107 4.36 -2.23 8.38
CA HIS A 107 2.99 -2.22 7.90
C HIS A 107 2.92 -2.33 6.38
N ASP A 108 1.86 -2.93 5.84
CA ASP A 108 1.61 -2.97 4.40
C ASP A 108 1.34 -1.54 3.89
N LEU A 109 2.13 -1.10 2.94
CA LEU A 109 1.95 0.22 2.32
C LEU A 109 0.89 0.21 1.23
N ARG A 110 0.51 -0.98 0.73
CA ARG A 110 -0.42 -1.12 -0.39
C ARG A 110 0.02 -0.24 -1.55
N SER A 111 -0.87 0.54 -2.11
CA SER A 111 -0.57 1.37 -3.29
C SER A 111 0.42 2.51 -3.07
N ILE A 112 0.83 2.83 -1.84
CA ILE A 112 1.98 3.73 -1.63
C ILE A 112 3.26 3.13 -2.25
N THR A 113 3.31 1.82 -2.44
CA THR A 113 4.36 1.13 -3.20
C THR A 113 4.57 1.74 -4.59
N LYS A 114 3.49 2.16 -5.25
CA LYS A 114 3.54 2.81 -6.57
C LYS A 114 4.38 4.08 -6.54
N SER A 115 4.23 4.88 -5.47
CA SER A 115 5.02 6.11 -5.28
C SER A 115 6.52 5.82 -5.14
N VAL A 116 6.88 4.71 -4.49
CA VAL A 116 8.28 4.25 -4.41
C VAL A 116 8.80 3.86 -5.80
N VAL A 117 8.00 3.14 -6.59
CA VAL A 117 8.37 2.78 -7.98
C VAL A 117 8.57 4.02 -8.85
N GLY A 118 7.74 5.05 -8.67
CA GLY A 118 7.92 6.35 -9.31
C GLY A 118 9.28 7.01 -8.96
N LEU A 119 9.74 6.91 -7.71
CA LEU A 119 11.07 7.39 -7.31
C LEU A 119 12.19 6.55 -7.94
N LEU A 120 12.04 5.23 -7.98
CA LEU A 120 13.03 4.34 -8.62
C LEU A 120 13.15 4.62 -10.13
N ALA A 121 12.03 4.87 -10.81
CA ALA A 121 12.03 5.32 -12.20
C ALA A 121 12.83 6.63 -12.35
N GLY A 122 12.64 7.58 -11.43
CA GLY A 122 13.41 8.82 -11.40
C GLY A 122 14.91 8.63 -11.19
N ILE A 123 15.29 7.71 -10.32
CA ILE A 123 16.70 7.37 -10.07
C ILE A 123 17.34 6.77 -11.34
N VAL A 124 16.65 5.81 -11.97
CA VAL A 124 17.13 5.14 -13.20
C VAL A 124 17.18 6.10 -14.39
N HIS A 125 16.18 6.99 -14.50
CA HIS A 125 16.15 8.07 -15.49
C HIS A 125 17.32 9.05 -15.30
N GLY A 126 17.57 9.49 -14.05
CA GLY A 126 18.67 10.39 -13.73
C GLY A 126 20.06 9.80 -13.99
N ARG A 127 20.17 8.48 -14.06
CA ARG A 127 21.38 7.76 -14.48
C ARG A 127 21.51 7.61 -16.00
N GLY A 128 20.54 8.11 -16.77
CA GLY A 128 20.48 7.95 -18.22
C GLY A 128 20.11 6.54 -18.70
N GLN A 129 19.71 5.64 -17.78
CA GLN A 129 19.43 4.24 -18.13
C GLN A 129 18.01 4.03 -18.67
N LEU A 130 17.03 4.85 -18.25
CA LEU A 130 15.63 4.72 -18.66
C LEU A 130 15.36 5.34 -20.05
N GLY A 131 16.22 6.26 -20.48
CA GLY A 131 15.97 7.05 -21.68
C GLY A 131 14.91 8.15 -21.54
N PRO A 132 14.49 8.77 -22.65
CA PRO A 132 13.40 9.75 -22.66
C PRO A 132 12.07 9.17 -22.20
N LEU A 133 11.23 9.98 -21.53
CA LEU A 133 9.94 9.50 -20.99
C LEU A 133 8.86 9.34 -22.08
N ASP A 134 9.05 9.94 -23.23
CA ASP A 134 8.21 9.76 -24.42
C ASP A 134 8.58 8.51 -25.25
N THR A 135 9.57 7.72 -24.79
CA THR A 135 9.89 6.44 -25.42
C THR A 135 8.67 5.51 -25.37
N PRO A 136 8.28 4.91 -26.53
CA PRO A 136 7.23 3.92 -26.58
C PRO A 136 7.49 2.74 -25.62
N VAL A 137 6.46 2.34 -24.87
CA VAL A 137 6.56 1.20 -23.95
C VAL A 137 7.04 -0.07 -24.67
N PHE A 138 6.58 -0.28 -25.90
CA PHE A 138 6.96 -1.45 -26.71
C PHE A 138 8.46 -1.55 -27.04
N ASP A 139 9.20 -0.45 -27.00
CA ASP A 139 10.65 -0.46 -27.24
C ASP A 139 11.40 -1.12 -26.06
N HIS A 140 10.77 -1.21 -24.90
CA HIS A 140 11.28 -1.97 -23.75
C HIS A 140 10.87 -3.45 -23.77
N PHE A 141 9.98 -3.87 -24.70
CA PHE A 141 9.44 -5.24 -24.79
C PHE A 141 9.51 -5.78 -26.24
N PRO A 142 10.73 -5.89 -26.83
CA PRO A 142 10.88 -6.33 -28.22
C PRO A 142 10.34 -7.75 -28.47
N GLU A 143 10.29 -8.60 -27.44
CA GLU A 143 9.69 -9.94 -27.50
C GLU A 143 8.18 -9.94 -27.68
N HIS A 144 7.53 -8.79 -27.54
CA HIS A 144 6.09 -8.60 -27.72
C HIS A 144 5.76 -7.67 -28.91
N ALA A 145 6.68 -7.58 -29.89
CA ALA A 145 6.50 -6.73 -31.08
C ALA A 145 5.27 -7.10 -31.92
N ASP A 146 4.81 -8.35 -31.81
CA ASP A 146 3.58 -8.85 -32.46
C ASP A 146 2.30 -8.14 -31.95
N LEU A 147 2.32 -7.55 -30.76
CA LEU A 147 1.22 -6.78 -30.18
C LEU A 147 1.27 -5.29 -30.47
N ALA A 148 2.36 -4.80 -31.06
CA ALA A 148 2.69 -3.39 -31.22
C ALA A 148 1.97 -2.75 -32.44
N THR A 149 0.63 -2.55 -32.34
CA THR A 149 -0.10 -1.77 -33.34
C THR A 149 0.30 -0.29 -33.32
N PRO A 150 0.05 0.49 -34.39
CA PRO A 150 0.35 1.93 -34.41
C PRO A 150 -0.24 2.69 -33.21
N GLU A 151 -1.44 2.33 -32.78
CA GLU A 151 -2.13 2.98 -31.67
C GLU A 151 -1.47 2.60 -30.33
N ARG A 152 -1.16 1.33 -30.12
CA ARG A 152 -0.50 0.84 -28.89
C ARG A 152 0.93 1.36 -28.75
N ARG A 153 1.63 1.62 -29.88
CA ARG A 153 2.95 2.25 -29.86
C ARG A 153 2.95 3.70 -29.39
N GLN A 154 1.78 4.35 -29.31
CA GLN A 154 1.67 5.67 -28.72
C GLN A 154 1.73 5.67 -27.18
N ILE A 155 1.63 4.49 -26.55
CA ILE A 155 1.79 4.39 -25.09
C ILE A 155 3.26 4.60 -24.76
N THR A 156 3.56 5.62 -23.95
CA THR A 156 4.92 5.98 -23.53
C THR A 156 5.16 5.66 -22.04
N VAL A 157 6.41 5.72 -21.61
CA VAL A 157 6.78 5.60 -20.19
C VAL A 157 6.11 6.71 -19.36
N GLN A 158 5.98 7.94 -19.91
CA GLN A 158 5.26 9.04 -19.25
C GLN A 158 3.80 8.67 -18.97
N HIS A 159 3.11 8.04 -19.94
CA HIS A 159 1.73 7.62 -19.77
C HIS A 159 1.58 6.56 -18.65
N LEU A 160 2.56 5.66 -18.47
CA LEU A 160 2.56 4.74 -17.33
C LEU A 160 2.77 5.45 -16.00
N LEU A 161 3.67 6.44 -15.96
CA LEU A 161 3.94 7.27 -14.77
C LEU A 161 2.70 8.03 -14.32
N ASP A 162 1.93 8.56 -15.26
CA ASP A 162 0.78 9.43 -15.00
C ASP A 162 -0.57 8.70 -15.04
N MET A 163 -0.56 7.37 -15.21
CA MET A 163 -1.77 6.53 -15.27
C MET A 163 -2.73 6.93 -16.41
N THR A 164 -2.16 7.23 -17.59
CA THR A 164 -2.90 7.59 -18.79
C THR A 164 -2.61 6.69 -20.01
N PRO A 165 -2.40 5.35 -19.85
CA PRO A 165 -2.10 4.49 -20.99
C PRO A 165 -3.29 4.32 -21.96
N GLY A 166 -4.51 4.66 -21.55
CA GLY A 166 -5.71 4.53 -22.35
C GLY A 166 -6.32 3.12 -22.40
N TRP A 167 -5.83 2.19 -21.60
CA TRP A 167 -6.31 0.81 -21.56
C TRP A 167 -7.73 0.66 -21.02
N GLN A 168 -8.42 -0.41 -21.44
CA GLN A 168 -9.60 -0.92 -20.73
C GLN A 168 -9.16 -1.45 -19.37
N TRP A 169 -9.42 -0.67 -18.31
CA TRP A 169 -9.00 -1.02 -16.96
C TRP A 169 -10.14 -0.80 -15.97
N ARG A 170 -10.38 -1.78 -15.10
CA ARG A 170 -11.45 -1.76 -14.08
C ARG A 170 -10.87 -2.22 -12.76
N GLU A 171 -10.39 -1.27 -11.94
CA GLU A 171 -9.78 -1.60 -10.65
C GLU A 171 -10.63 -1.16 -9.47
N TRP A 172 -11.27 0.03 -9.55
CA TRP A 172 -12.02 0.57 -8.41
C TRP A 172 -13.49 0.21 -8.38
N ASP A 173 -14.08 -0.10 -9.49
CA ASP A 173 -15.50 -0.44 -9.62
C ASP A 173 -15.81 -1.92 -9.29
N LEU A 174 -14.79 -2.73 -9.10
CA LEU A 174 -14.91 -4.15 -8.74
C LEU A 174 -14.06 -4.48 -7.51
N PRO A 175 -14.54 -5.40 -6.65
CA PRO A 175 -13.73 -5.90 -5.54
C PRO A 175 -12.44 -6.57 -6.02
N TYR A 176 -11.35 -6.45 -5.28
CA TYR A 176 -10.09 -7.17 -5.57
C TYR A 176 -10.20 -8.70 -5.42
N THR A 177 -11.34 -9.22 -4.97
CA THR A 177 -11.66 -10.65 -4.96
C THR A 177 -12.38 -11.12 -6.22
N ASP A 178 -12.81 -10.19 -7.07
CA ASP A 178 -13.48 -10.48 -8.33
C ASP A 178 -12.43 -10.73 -9.44
N PRO A 179 -12.45 -11.88 -10.14
CA PRO A 179 -11.56 -12.15 -11.27
C PRO A 179 -11.67 -11.14 -12.42
N ALA A 180 -12.83 -10.47 -12.55
CA ALA A 180 -13.05 -9.41 -13.54
C ALA A 180 -12.40 -8.06 -13.15
N ASN A 181 -11.92 -7.93 -11.92
CA ASN A 181 -11.06 -6.80 -11.53
C ASN A 181 -9.73 -6.89 -12.28
N SER A 182 -9.35 -5.83 -12.97
CA SER A 182 -8.19 -5.85 -13.86
C SER A 182 -6.86 -6.11 -13.13
N GLU A 183 -6.69 -5.60 -11.90
CA GLU A 183 -5.49 -5.89 -11.09
C GLU A 183 -5.46 -7.38 -10.69
N THR A 184 -6.60 -7.95 -10.34
CA THR A 184 -6.72 -9.38 -10.00
C THR A 184 -6.46 -10.25 -11.23
N GLY A 185 -7.08 -9.94 -12.38
CA GLY A 185 -6.85 -10.61 -13.65
C GLY A 185 -5.39 -10.59 -14.07
N MET A 186 -4.74 -9.43 -13.98
CA MET A 186 -3.30 -9.28 -14.21
C MET A 186 -2.47 -10.16 -13.25
N GLY A 187 -2.86 -10.24 -11.99
CA GLY A 187 -2.19 -11.06 -10.97
C GLY A 187 -2.27 -12.56 -11.26
N LEU A 188 -3.29 -13.02 -11.98
CA LEU A 188 -3.50 -14.41 -12.39
C LEU A 188 -2.87 -14.74 -13.73
N ALA A 189 -2.47 -13.74 -14.54
CA ALA A 189 -1.93 -13.95 -15.87
C ALA A 189 -0.58 -14.68 -15.86
N LEU A 190 -0.43 -15.70 -16.70
CA LEU A 190 0.81 -16.47 -16.85
C LEU A 190 1.97 -15.61 -17.36
N ASN A 191 1.71 -14.72 -18.30
CA ASN A 191 2.62 -13.70 -18.79
C ASN A 191 1.97 -12.33 -18.56
N ARG A 192 2.34 -11.69 -17.45
CA ARG A 192 1.76 -10.43 -17.03
C ARG A 192 2.03 -9.31 -18.05
N ASP A 193 3.24 -9.25 -18.58
CA ASP A 193 3.66 -8.17 -19.47
C ASP A 193 2.89 -8.27 -20.78
N ARG A 194 2.81 -9.48 -21.37
CA ARG A 194 2.00 -9.74 -22.56
C ARG A 194 0.53 -9.43 -22.32
N HIS A 195 -0.03 -9.86 -21.17
CA HIS A 195 -1.42 -9.57 -20.81
C HIS A 195 -1.71 -8.06 -20.78
N LEU A 196 -0.83 -7.26 -20.19
CA LEU A 196 -1.00 -5.81 -20.10
C LEU A 196 -0.81 -5.12 -21.45
N LEU A 197 0.18 -5.55 -22.24
CA LEU A 197 0.44 -4.99 -23.58
C LEU A 197 -0.65 -5.35 -24.60
N ASP A 198 -1.42 -6.40 -24.35
CA ASP A 198 -2.53 -6.84 -25.20
C ASP A 198 -3.89 -6.25 -24.82
N LEU A 199 -3.97 -5.47 -23.73
CA LEU A 199 -5.23 -4.85 -23.31
C LEU A 199 -5.82 -3.97 -24.43
N PRO A 200 -7.15 -4.00 -24.61
CA PRO A 200 -7.84 -3.08 -25.50
C PRO A 200 -7.59 -1.61 -25.10
N LEU A 201 -7.46 -0.73 -26.10
CA LEU A 201 -7.46 0.72 -25.88
C LEU A 201 -8.91 1.22 -25.92
N LEU A 202 -9.35 1.92 -24.86
CA LEU A 202 -10.61 2.65 -24.81
C LEU A 202 -10.42 4.14 -25.11
N HIS A 203 -9.24 4.66 -24.81
CA HIS A 203 -8.91 6.07 -24.97
C HIS A 203 -7.57 6.21 -25.68
N THR A 204 -7.37 7.33 -26.35
CA THR A 204 -6.05 7.70 -26.87
C THR A 204 -5.07 7.82 -25.70
N PRO A 205 -3.87 7.19 -25.78
CA PRO A 205 -2.85 7.33 -24.74
C PRO A 205 -2.60 8.81 -24.41
N GLY A 206 -2.52 9.15 -23.13
CA GLY A 206 -2.37 10.51 -22.63
C GLY A 206 -3.66 11.32 -22.50
N SER A 207 -4.81 10.86 -23.00
CA SER A 207 -6.05 11.66 -23.02
C SER A 207 -7.01 11.40 -21.85
N HIS A 208 -6.82 10.31 -21.12
CA HIS A 208 -7.71 9.91 -20.02
C HIS A 208 -6.93 9.30 -18.88
N TRP A 209 -7.17 9.80 -17.68
CA TRP A 209 -6.61 9.26 -16.46
C TRP A 209 -7.52 8.15 -15.92
N ASP A 210 -6.93 7.02 -15.60
CA ASP A 210 -7.60 5.92 -14.91
C ASP A 210 -6.65 5.25 -13.93
N TYR A 211 -7.06 5.08 -12.67
CA TYR A 211 -6.20 4.45 -11.67
C TYR A 211 -5.85 3.02 -12.07
N ASN A 212 -4.57 2.77 -12.29
CA ASN A 212 -4.12 1.61 -13.05
C ASN A 212 -2.88 0.94 -12.44
N GLY A 213 -3.12 -0.17 -11.70
CA GLY A 213 -2.04 -0.99 -11.15
C GLY A 213 -1.18 -1.66 -12.23
N GLY A 214 -1.76 -1.93 -13.41
CA GLY A 214 -1.04 -2.49 -14.55
C GLY A 214 0.00 -1.54 -15.14
N ALA A 215 -0.31 -0.25 -15.20
CA ALA A 215 0.65 0.77 -15.61
C ALA A 215 1.89 0.76 -14.70
N THR A 216 1.69 0.69 -13.39
CA THR A 216 2.82 0.59 -12.44
C THR A 216 3.53 -0.76 -12.53
N ALA A 217 2.82 -1.85 -12.82
CA ALA A 217 3.44 -3.16 -12.99
C ALA A 217 4.42 -3.18 -14.18
N LEU A 218 4.01 -2.62 -15.34
CA LEU A 218 4.91 -2.47 -16.49
C LEU A 218 6.02 -1.46 -16.24
N LEU A 219 5.73 -0.34 -15.56
CA LEU A 219 6.77 0.62 -15.18
C LEU A 219 7.85 -0.05 -14.32
N GLY A 220 7.46 -0.88 -13.35
CA GLY A 220 8.40 -1.65 -12.53
C GLY A 220 9.27 -2.60 -13.37
N GLU A 221 8.69 -3.29 -14.35
CA GLU A 221 9.43 -4.15 -15.29
C GLU A 221 10.41 -3.35 -16.15
N ILE A 222 9.99 -2.19 -16.66
CA ILE A 222 10.86 -1.28 -17.42
C ILE A 222 12.04 -0.81 -16.55
N VAL A 223 11.79 -0.45 -15.29
CA VAL A 223 12.84 -0.05 -14.34
C VAL A 223 13.84 -1.20 -14.09
N GLU A 224 13.37 -2.44 -13.92
CA GLU A 224 14.24 -3.62 -13.78
C GLU A 224 15.08 -3.83 -15.03
N ARG A 225 14.50 -3.78 -16.22
CA ARG A 225 15.21 -3.94 -17.51
C ARG A 225 16.24 -2.85 -17.72
N ALA A 226 15.86 -1.61 -17.51
CA ALA A 226 16.73 -0.45 -17.70
C ALA A 226 17.91 -0.43 -16.73
N SER A 227 17.72 -0.85 -15.49
CA SER A 227 18.77 -0.89 -14.47
C SER A 227 19.60 -2.17 -14.46
N GLY A 228 19.08 -3.25 -15.07
CA GLY A 228 19.65 -4.60 -14.97
C GLY A 228 19.54 -5.22 -13.57
N GLN A 229 18.71 -4.67 -12.69
CA GLN A 229 18.54 -5.10 -11.30
C GLN A 229 17.08 -5.41 -10.98
N GLN A 230 16.85 -6.38 -10.12
CA GLN A 230 15.52 -6.60 -9.55
C GLN A 230 15.07 -5.38 -8.72
N LEU A 231 13.80 -5.04 -8.79
CA LEU A 231 13.23 -3.83 -8.19
C LEU A 231 13.56 -3.67 -6.69
N GLN A 232 13.48 -4.76 -5.92
CA GLN A 232 13.82 -4.74 -4.50
C GLN A 232 15.32 -4.48 -4.26
N ALA A 233 16.21 -5.12 -5.04
CA ALA A 233 17.65 -4.91 -4.93
C ALA A 233 18.04 -3.49 -5.32
N LEU A 234 17.47 -2.97 -6.41
CA LEU A 234 17.65 -1.59 -6.83
C LEU A 234 17.20 -0.62 -5.73
N ALA A 235 16.00 -0.81 -5.18
CA ALA A 235 15.47 0.01 -4.10
C ALA A 235 16.35 0.00 -2.86
N GLN A 236 16.83 -1.18 -2.46
CA GLN A 236 17.73 -1.32 -1.33
C GLN A 236 19.05 -0.58 -1.56
N ALA A 237 19.65 -0.73 -2.74
CA ALA A 237 20.93 -0.13 -3.05
C ALA A 237 20.88 1.39 -3.23
N THR A 238 19.77 1.94 -3.75
CA THR A 238 19.70 3.33 -4.22
C THR A 238 18.80 4.24 -3.41
N LEU A 239 17.88 3.68 -2.63
CA LEU A 239 16.90 4.44 -1.88
C LEU A 239 16.86 4.03 -0.41
N PHE A 240 16.57 2.77 -0.09
CA PHE A 240 16.33 2.32 1.27
C PHE A 240 17.61 2.27 2.12
N GLY A 241 18.70 1.72 1.58
CA GLY A 241 19.99 1.69 2.28
C GLY A 241 20.52 3.09 2.61
N PRO A 242 20.61 4.01 1.63
CA PRO A 242 20.99 5.41 1.89
C PRO A 242 20.08 6.15 2.88
N LEU A 243 18.78 5.84 2.90
CA LEU A 243 17.83 6.36 3.90
C LEU A 243 18.00 5.74 5.29
N GLY A 244 18.85 4.74 5.44
CA GLY A 244 19.06 4.02 6.71
C GLY A 244 17.94 3.03 7.04
N PHE A 245 17.13 2.61 6.05
CA PHE A 245 16.23 1.51 6.26
C PHE A 245 17.03 0.22 6.42
N GLY A 246 16.63 -0.61 7.37
CA GLY A 246 17.13 -1.98 7.43
C GLY A 246 16.62 -2.80 6.22
N GLU A 247 16.53 -4.11 6.40
CA GLU A 247 15.91 -4.96 5.39
C GLU A 247 14.42 -4.62 5.27
N VAL A 248 13.99 -4.29 4.07
CA VAL A 248 12.61 -3.96 3.73
C VAL A 248 11.97 -5.15 3.04
N THR A 249 10.81 -5.59 3.53
CA THR A 249 10.06 -6.66 2.91
C THR A 249 9.25 -6.12 1.73
N TRP A 250 9.41 -6.73 0.56
CA TRP A 250 8.60 -6.47 -0.61
C TRP A 250 7.99 -7.78 -1.12
N ARG A 251 6.68 -7.90 -1.04
CA ARG A 251 6.00 -9.12 -1.48
C ARG A 251 6.25 -9.36 -2.96
N THR A 252 6.56 -10.61 -3.29
CA THR A 252 6.75 -11.04 -4.69
C THR A 252 5.49 -11.73 -5.22
N GLY A 253 5.31 -11.66 -6.53
CA GLY A 253 4.38 -12.52 -7.26
C GLY A 253 4.93 -13.94 -7.42
N TRP A 254 4.14 -14.80 -8.05
CA TRP A 254 4.49 -16.22 -8.24
C TRP A 254 5.76 -16.46 -9.09
N ARG A 255 6.23 -15.46 -9.84
CA ARG A 255 7.52 -15.48 -10.56
C ARG A 255 8.71 -14.95 -9.76
N GLY A 256 8.54 -14.69 -8.46
CA GLY A 256 9.60 -14.15 -7.60
C GLY A 256 9.88 -12.65 -7.79
N LYS A 257 9.21 -11.97 -8.74
CA LYS A 257 9.37 -10.53 -8.95
C LYS A 257 8.54 -9.73 -7.95
N ALA A 258 9.09 -8.64 -7.44
CA ALA A 258 8.41 -7.73 -6.53
C ALA A 258 7.12 -7.18 -7.18
N LEU A 259 6.05 -7.07 -6.38
CA LEU A 259 4.79 -6.47 -6.84
C LEU A 259 4.96 -4.94 -6.87
N ALA A 260 5.28 -4.40 -8.04
CA ALA A 260 5.55 -2.96 -8.22
C ALA A 260 4.35 -2.07 -7.81
N TYR A 261 3.12 -2.55 -7.98
CA TYR A 261 1.88 -1.82 -7.69
C TYR A 261 1.41 -1.94 -6.24
N SER A 262 1.99 -2.90 -5.45
CA SER A 262 1.67 -3.10 -4.03
C SER A 262 2.73 -3.96 -3.35
N GLY A 263 2.52 -4.35 -2.08
CA GLY A 263 3.32 -5.39 -1.44
C GLY A 263 4.56 -4.91 -0.69
N LEU A 264 4.95 -3.64 -0.77
CA LEU A 264 5.98 -3.08 0.07
C LEU A 264 5.49 -2.95 1.52
N ARG A 265 6.35 -3.31 2.47
CA ARG A 265 6.13 -3.13 3.91
C ARG A 265 7.23 -2.25 4.48
N SER A 266 6.85 -1.27 5.28
CA SER A 266 7.80 -0.45 6.04
C SER A 266 7.21 0.04 7.35
N THR A 267 8.05 0.56 8.23
CA THR A 267 7.58 1.21 9.45
C THR A 267 7.03 2.61 9.15
N PRO A 268 6.17 3.19 10.01
CA PRO A 268 5.73 4.56 9.87
C PRO A 268 6.87 5.58 9.81
N ARG A 269 7.93 5.36 10.59
CA ARG A 269 9.13 6.22 10.58
C ARG A 269 9.89 6.16 9.26
N GLN A 270 10.05 4.96 8.66
CA GLN A 270 10.66 4.81 7.33
C GLN A 270 9.81 5.49 6.25
N LEU A 271 8.49 5.35 6.35
CA LEU A 271 7.59 6.02 5.40
C LEU A 271 7.66 7.55 5.54
N ALA A 272 7.81 8.08 6.76
CA ALA A 272 8.02 9.52 6.98
C ALA A 272 9.33 10.01 6.34
N GLN A 273 10.40 9.22 6.37
CA GLN A 273 11.67 9.57 5.71
C GLN A 273 11.52 9.70 4.18
N LEU A 274 10.65 8.89 3.55
CA LEU A 274 10.32 9.10 2.12
C LEU A 274 9.61 10.44 1.89
N GLY A 275 8.69 10.80 2.77
CA GLY A 275 8.06 12.12 2.73
C GLY A 275 9.07 13.26 2.93
N ARG A 276 9.98 13.12 3.86
CA ARG A 276 11.08 14.07 4.11
C ARG A 276 12.01 14.19 2.89
N LEU A 277 12.35 13.08 2.25
CA LEU A 277 13.14 13.07 1.01
C LEU A 277 12.47 13.90 -0.09
N MET A 278 11.13 13.78 -0.23
CA MET A 278 10.37 14.58 -1.21
C MET A 278 10.43 16.08 -0.89
N LEU A 279 10.21 16.45 0.38
CA LEU A 279 10.28 17.85 0.83
C LEU A 279 11.70 18.44 0.69
N ALA A 280 12.73 17.59 0.77
CA ALA A 280 14.13 17.98 0.59
C ALA A 280 14.59 17.96 -0.88
N GLY A 281 13.68 17.91 -1.86
CA GLY A 281 14.02 17.91 -3.28
C GLY A 281 14.83 16.69 -3.72
N GLY A 282 14.65 15.55 -3.07
CA GLY A 282 15.37 14.31 -3.38
C GLY A 282 16.74 14.18 -2.71
N ARG A 283 17.09 15.11 -1.81
CA ARG A 283 18.36 15.10 -1.07
C ARG A 283 18.20 14.49 0.32
N TRP A 284 19.20 13.74 0.73
CA TRP A 284 19.28 13.12 2.06
C TRP A 284 20.70 13.21 2.60
N GLN A 285 20.87 13.81 3.78
CA GLN A 285 22.18 13.98 4.42
C GLN A 285 23.27 14.51 3.45
N GLY A 286 22.90 15.48 2.62
CA GLY A 286 23.81 16.09 1.63
C GLY A 286 23.90 15.35 0.28
N ALA A 287 23.53 14.08 0.20
CA ALA A 287 23.53 13.31 -1.05
C ALA A 287 22.24 13.50 -1.84
N ALA A 288 22.31 13.57 -3.17
CA ALA A 288 21.15 13.51 -4.05
C ALA A 288 20.82 12.04 -4.31
N LEU A 289 19.72 11.54 -3.71
CA LEU A 289 19.26 10.17 -3.93
C LEU A 289 18.32 10.09 -5.13
N VAL A 290 17.46 11.09 -5.29
CA VAL A 290 16.56 11.23 -6.45
C VAL A 290 16.90 12.56 -7.13
N PRO A 291 16.96 12.64 -8.47
CA PRO A 291 17.23 13.88 -9.16
C PRO A 291 16.25 14.99 -8.76
N GLU A 292 16.75 16.18 -8.45
CA GLU A 292 15.93 17.31 -8.03
C GLU A 292 14.85 17.67 -9.05
N ALA A 293 15.20 17.67 -10.34
CA ALA A 293 14.25 17.92 -11.42
C ALA A 293 13.11 16.88 -11.47
N TRP A 294 13.42 15.61 -11.11
CA TRP A 294 12.39 14.57 -11.00
C TRP A 294 11.44 14.84 -9.85
N VAL A 295 11.97 15.15 -8.68
CA VAL A 295 11.15 15.49 -7.51
C VAL A 295 10.32 16.73 -7.77
N ALA A 296 10.90 17.79 -8.35
CA ALA A 296 10.17 19.01 -8.70
C ALA A 296 8.99 18.73 -9.64
N ALA A 297 9.21 17.91 -10.67
CA ALA A 297 8.15 17.49 -11.59
C ALA A 297 7.10 16.61 -10.89
N THR A 298 7.53 15.70 -9.98
CA THR A 298 6.62 14.89 -9.17
C THR A 298 5.79 15.73 -8.20
N MET A 299 6.35 16.82 -7.65
CA MET A 299 5.66 17.73 -6.72
C MET A 299 4.75 18.73 -7.44
N THR A 300 4.80 18.79 -8.77
CA THR A 300 3.92 19.62 -9.60
C THR A 300 2.64 18.83 -9.93
N PRO A 301 1.43 19.37 -9.68
CA PRO A 301 0.18 18.69 -10.03
C PRO A 301 0.09 18.38 -11.52
N GLY A 302 -0.09 17.12 -11.86
CA GLY A 302 -0.23 16.61 -13.22
C GLY A 302 -1.69 16.45 -13.66
N GLU A 303 -2.08 15.23 -14.04
CA GLU A 303 -3.38 14.90 -14.60
C GLU A 303 -4.53 15.09 -13.61
N ALA A 304 -5.69 15.47 -14.11
CA ALA A 304 -6.91 15.48 -13.32
C ALA A 304 -7.31 14.03 -12.99
N ALA A 305 -7.49 13.75 -11.69
CA ALA A 305 -7.80 12.43 -11.18
C ALA A 305 -9.16 12.40 -10.49
N ALA A 306 -9.53 11.27 -9.86
CA ALA A 306 -10.79 11.13 -9.14
C ALA A 306 -10.88 12.11 -7.95
N ASP A 307 -12.12 12.39 -7.52
CA ASP A 307 -12.47 13.17 -6.32
C ASP A 307 -11.82 14.57 -6.25
N GLY A 308 -11.58 15.19 -7.42
CA GLY A 308 -10.97 16.52 -7.50
C GLY A 308 -9.48 16.54 -7.16
N LEU A 309 -8.86 15.38 -7.02
CA LEU A 309 -7.43 15.22 -6.89
C LEU A 309 -6.71 15.34 -8.23
N ARG A 310 -5.40 15.42 -8.19
CA ARG A 310 -4.54 15.33 -9.37
C ARG A 310 -3.47 14.27 -9.15
N TYR A 311 -2.84 13.84 -10.22
CA TYR A 311 -1.85 12.76 -10.20
C TYR A 311 -0.64 13.09 -11.07
N SER A 312 0.55 12.80 -10.58
CA SER A 312 1.78 12.98 -11.33
C SER A 312 2.82 11.95 -10.87
N ARG A 313 3.41 11.23 -11.81
CA ARG A 313 4.56 10.33 -11.58
C ARG A 313 4.38 9.40 -10.37
N GLN A 314 3.22 8.75 -10.29
CA GLN A 314 2.83 7.81 -9.24
C GLN A 314 2.55 8.46 -7.87
N TRP A 315 2.32 9.77 -7.82
CA TRP A 315 1.98 10.52 -6.61
C TRP A 315 0.66 11.28 -6.77
N TRP A 316 -0.09 11.33 -5.68
CA TRP A 316 -1.35 12.06 -5.56
C TRP A 316 -1.12 13.50 -5.13
N HIS A 317 -1.97 14.39 -5.61
CA HIS A 317 -1.99 15.80 -5.24
C HIS A 317 -3.38 16.20 -4.81
N GLY A 318 -3.46 16.94 -3.72
CA GLY A 318 -4.72 17.47 -3.23
C GLY A 318 -4.55 18.80 -2.54
N ARG A 319 -5.67 19.36 -2.14
CA ARG A 319 -5.71 20.64 -1.45
C ARG A 319 -6.60 20.58 -0.23
N PHE A 320 -6.09 21.00 0.89
CA PHE A 320 -6.88 21.22 2.09
C PHE A 320 -7.37 22.67 2.10
N THR A 321 -8.68 22.88 2.13
CA THR A 321 -9.29 24.21 2.20
C THR A 321 -10.07 24.36 3.50
N ARG A 322 -9.88 25.49 4.21
CA ARG A 322 -10.66 25.87 5.38
C ARG A 322 -11.29 27.23 5.10
N GLY A 323 -12.60 27.28 4.98
CA GLY A 323 -13.34 28.50 4.64
C GLY A 323 -12.91 29.10 3.30
N ALA A 324 -12.98 30.42 3.15
CA ALA A 324 -12.62 31.16 1.93
C ALA A 324 -11.13 31.44 1.77
N GLY A 325 -10.27 30.91 2.66
CA GLY A 325 -8.82 31.16 2.61
C GLY A 325 -8.07 30.35 1.58
N ALA A 326 -6.86 30.78 1.24
CA ALA A 326 -5.94 30.00 0.41
C ALA A 326 -5.64 28.65 1.07
N GLY A 327 -6.01 27.54 0.40
CA GLY A 327 -5.81 26.19 0.91
C GLY A 327 -4.35 25.77 0.93
N LEU A 328 -4.03 24.74 1.71
CA LEU A 328 -2.72 24.09 1.71
C LEU A 328 -2.71 22.96 0.68
N SER A 329 -1.76 23.00 -0.24
CA SER A 329 -1.51 21.87 -1.14
C SER A 329 -0.72 20.79 -0.43
N TRP A 330 -1.04 19.55 -0.73
CA TRP A 330 -0.30 18.37 -0.29
C TRP A 330 0.02 17.45 -1.45
N VAL A 331 1.10 16.72 -1.33
CA VAL A 331 1.50 15.64 -2.24
C VAL A 331 1.67 14.37 -1.41
N GLY A 332 1.26 13.21 -1.93
CA GLY A 332 1.32 12.02 -1.10
C GLY A 332 1.06 10.70 -1.81
N GLY A 333 1.24 9.64 -1.03
CA GLY A 333 0.90 8.28 -1.40
C GLY A 333 -0.37 7.82 -0.67
N LEU A 334 -1.30 7.24 -1.41
CA LEU A 334 -2.55 6.70 -0.88
C LEU A 334 -2.59 5.19 -1.09
N GLY A 335 -2.91 4.42 -0.04
CA GLY A 335 -3.00 2.97 -0.09
C GLY A 335 -4.32 2.45 0.48
N ASN A 336 -4.81 1.35 -0.10
CA ASN A 336 -6.00 0.66 0.34
C ASN A 336 -5.91 0.31 1.84
N GLY A 337 -6.99 0.48 2.57
CA GLY A 337 -7.06 0.22 4.01
C GLY A 337 -6.78 1.44 4.87
N GLY A 338 -6.55 2.61 4.29
CA GLY A 338 -6.28 3.85 5.02
C GLY A 338 -4.79 4.19 5.16
N GLN A 339 -3.92 3.56 4.36
CA GLN A 339 -2.49 3.91 4.31
C GLN A 339 -2.33 5.29 3.69
N ARG A 340 -1.64 6.20 4.38
CA ARG A 340 -1.44 7.58 3.92
C ARG A 340 -0.03 8.05 4.23
N LEU A 341 0.58 8.66 3.23
CA LEU A 341 1.75 9.52 3.35
C LEU A 341 1.34 10.87 2.78
N PHE A 342 1.32 11.90 3.60
CA PHE A 342 1.07 13.26 3.17
C PHE A 342 2.31 14.11 3.39
N THR A 343 2.67 14.91 2.39
CA THR A 343 3.68 15.96 2.50
C THR A 343 3.03 17.32 2.23
N VAL A 344 3.27 18.30 3.08
CA VAL A 344 2.73 19.66 2.96
C VAL A 344 3.91 20.64 2.90
N PRO A 345 4.38 21.01 1.68
CA PRO A 345 5.60 21.82 1.52
C PRO A 345 5.54 23.14 2.28
N ALA A 346 4.39 23.84 2.26
CA ALA A 346 4.21 25.13 2.92
C ALA A 346 4.38 25.08 4.45
N LEU A 347 4.32 23.91 5.07
CA LEU A 347 4.48 23.69 6.51
C LEU A 347 5.74 22.89 6.86
N ASP A 348 6.50 22.48 5.86
CA ASP A 348 7.59 21.50 6.01
C ASP A 348 7.13 20.28 6.84
N LEU A 349 5.94 19.73 6.49
CA LEU A 349 5.21 18.77 7.29
C LEU A 349 5.08 17.43 6.53
N VAL A 350 5.30 16.35 7.25
CA VAL A 350 4.97 14.98 6.84
C VAL A 350 3.99 14.39 7.84
N VAL A 351 2.91 13.78 7.34
CA VAL A 351 1.97 13.01 8.15
C VAL A 351 1.83 11.62 7.57
N VAL A 352 2.05 10.61 8.40
CA VAL A 352 1.85 9.20 8.07
C VAL A 352 0.69 8.66 8.89
N VAL A 353 -0.20 7.93 8.22
CA VAL A 353 -1.24 7.13 8.87
C VAL A 353 -1.20 5.72 8.30
N THR A 354 -1.21 4.72 9.17
CA THR A 354 -1.43 3.33 8.80
C THR A 354 -2.69 2.79 9.47
N ALA A 355 -3.45 1.96 8.75
CA ALA A 355 -4.72 1.43 9.25
C ALA A 355 -5.06 0.09 8.58
N GLY A 356 -5.95 -0.68 9.18
CA GLY A 356 -6.36 -2.01 8.73
C GLY A 356 -7.74 -2.09 8.06
N ARG A 357 -8.25 -1.01 7.48
CA ARG A 357 -9.59 -0.97 6.85
C ARG A 357 -9.57 -1.46 5.39
N TYR A 358 -8.86 -2.54 5.13
CA TYR A 358 -8.66 -3.07 3.78
C TYR A 358 -9.98 -3.42 3.08
N ASN A 359 -10.10 -3.01 1.81
CA ASN A 359 -11.24 -3.31 0.93
C ASN A 359 -12.60 -2.85 1.48
N GLN A 360 -12.62 -1.91 2.41
CA GLN A 360 -13.86 -1.33 2.93
C GLN A 360 -14.22 -0.05 2.14
N PRO A 361 -15.50 0.24 1.96
CA PRO A 361 -15.92 1.54 1.44
C PRO A 361 -15.35 2.68 2.32
N ASN A 362 -14.93 3.77 1.70
CA ASN A 362 -14.37 4.94 2.40
C ASN A 362 -13.21 4.60 3.36
N ASN A 363 -12.40 3.59 3.02
CA ASN A 363 -11.30 3.11 3.86
C ASN A 363 -10.25 4.17 4.21
N GLY A 364 -10.21 5.27 3.46
CA GLY A 364 -9.30 6.39 3.68
C GLY A 364 -9.88 7.56 4.48
N ARG A 365 -11.17 7.54 4.83
CA ARG A 365 -11.85 8.67 5.45
C ARG A 365 -11.26 9.02 6.82
N ALA A 366 -11.17 8.06 7.73
CA ALA A 366 -10.59 8.28 9.06
C ALA A 366 -9.16 8.84 8.98
N SER A 367 -8.32 8.31 8.09
CA SER A 367 -6.96 8.81 7.89
C SER A 367 -6.94 10.23 7.32
N GLY A 368 -7.89 10.59 6.46
CA GLY A 368 -8.08 11.94 5.95
C GLY A 368 -8.56 12.93 7.03
N ASP A 369 -9.44 12.47 7.91
CA ASP A 369 -9.94 13.28 9.04
C ASP A 369 -8.83 13.53 10.07
N ILE A 370 -8.00 12.52 10.37
CA ILE A 370 -6.79 12.67 11.19
C ILE A 370 -5.85 13.72 10.57
N PHE A 371 -5.56 13.61 9.27
CA PHE A 371 -4.70 14.58 8.58
C PHE A 371 -5.27 16.00 8.67
N ARG A 372 -6.58 16.17 8.45
CA ARG A 372 -7.25 17.46 8.57
C ARG A 372 -7.12 18.04 9.98
N ALA A 373 -7.36 17.24 11.00
CA ALA A 373 -7.26 17.65 12.39
C ALA A 373 -5.82 18.07 12.77
N VAL A 374 -4.80 17.36 12.28
CA VAL A 374 -3.39 17.76 12.44
C VAL A 374 -3.13 19.13 11.79
N LEU A 375 -3.62 19.36 10.57
CA LEU A 375 -3.45 20.65 9.89
C LEU A 375 -4.15 21.80 10.63
N GLU A 376 -5.30 21.55 11.20
CA GLU A 376 -6.04 22.54 12.00
C GLU A 376 -5.27 22.88 13.29
N GLN A 377 -4.75 21.86 13.98
CA GLN A 377 -3.97 22.04 15.21
C GLN A 377 -2.65 22.80 14.98
N LEU A 378 -1.97 22.54 13.88
CA LEU A 378 -0.68 23.21 13.58
C LEU A 378 -0.82 24.65 13.04
N ARG A 379 -2.05 25.08 12.72
CA ARG A 379 -2.37 26.44 12.26
C ARG A 379 -2.98 27.32 13.38
N ALA A 380 -3.41 26.69 14.48
CA ALA A 380 -3.93 27.40 15.65
C ALA A 380 -2.77 27.97 16.48
#